data_6e67991b0490e9b3f45936db63d5da7e
#
_entry.id   6e67991b0490e9b3f45936db63d5da7e
#
_cell.length_a   1.000
_cell.length_b   1.000
_cell.length_c   1.000
_cell.angle_alpha   90.00
_cell.angle_beta   90.00
_cell.angle_gamma   90.00
#
_symmetry.space_group_name_H-M   'P 1'
#
loop_
_entity.id
_entity.type
_entity.pdbx_description
1 polymer ?
#
loop_
_entity_poly.entity_id
_entity_poly.type
_entity_poly.pdbx_seq_one_letter_code
_entity_poly.pdbx_strand_id
1 'polypeptide(L)' 'MAITKDMLITDILEQDVEIASILMQKGMHCIGCMAASGESLEQAMYVHGFTPEDVDTAVAEVNEFLAAKA' A
#
# COMPACT_ATOMS: atom_id res chain seq x y z
N MET A 1 10.87 -6.05 -5.85
CA MET A 1 11.40 -4.70 -5.56
C MET A 1 10.67 -4.12 -4.36
N ALA A 2 11.41 -3.41 -3.53
CA ALA A 2 10.81 -2.77 -2.35
C ALA A 2 9.90 -1.61 -2.77
N ILE A 3 8.86 -1.38 -2.00
CA ILE A 3 7.99 -0.22 -2.20
C ILE A 3 8.36 0.88 -1.20
N THR A 4 7.92 2.11 -1.50
CA THR A 4 8.04 3.24 -0.58
C THR A 4 6.67 3.89 -0.42
N LYS A 5 6.50 4.68 0.62
CA LYS A 5 5.24 5.37 0.89
C LYS A 5 4.89 6.41 -0.18
N ASP A 6 5.88 6.88 -0.91
CA ASP A 6 5.69 7.90 -1.95
C ASP A 6 5.25 7.32 -3.29
N MET A 7 5.30 6.01 -3.44
CA MET A 7 4.89 5.35 -4.68
C MET A 7 3.38 5.43 -4.85
N LEU A 8 2.94 5.56 -6.10
CA LEU A 8 1.52 5.53 -6.41
C LEU A 8 0.96 4.14 -6.13
N ILE A 9 -0.26 4.09 -5.64
CA ILE A 9 -0.93 2.82 -5.35
C ILE A 9 -0.96 1.94 -6.59
N THR A 10 -1.22 2.52 -7.77
CA THR A 10 -1.22 1.79 -9.03
C THR A 10 0.12 1.08 -9.25
N ASP A 11 1.23 1.79 -9.04
CA ASP A 11 2.56 1.23 -9.24
C ASP A 11 2.85 0.11 -8.26
N ILE A 12 2.40 0.26 -7.02
CA ILE A 12 2.57 -0.76 -6.00
C ILE A 12 1.82 -2.03 -6.37
N LEU A 13 0.57 -1.90 -6.78
CA LEU A 13 -0.27 -3.04 -7.14
C LEU A 13 0.21 -3.74 -8.42
N GLU A 14 0.85 -3.02 -9.31
CA GLU A 14 1.42 -3.61 -10.53
C GLU A 14 2.56 -4.57 -10.23
N GLN A 15 3.23 -4.41 -9.10
CA GLN A 15 4.31 -5.33 -8.73
C GLN A 15 3.75 -6.70 -8.33
N ASP A 16 2.64 -6.70 -7.59
CA ASP A 16 2.00 -7.94 -7.15
C ASP A 16 0.59 -7.62 -6.69
N VAL A 17 -0.40 -8.25 -7.32
CA VAL A 17 -1.80 -8.01 -7.00
C VAL A 17 -2.17 -8.46 -5.58
N GLU A 18 -1.41 -9.36 -4.99
CA GLU A 18 -1.66 -9.80 -3.62
C GLU A 18 -1.42 -8.69 -2.59
N ILE A 19 -0.68 -7.66 -2.98
CA ILE A 19 -0.48 -6.49 -2.10
C ILE A 19 -1.83 -5.84 -1.79
N ALA A 20 -2.77 -5.83 -2.73
CA ALA A 20 -4.10 -5.31 -2.50
C ALA A 20 -4.78 -6.01 -1.32
N SER A 21 -4.63 -7.33 -1.24
CA SER A 21 -5.20 -8.11 -0.14
C SER A 21 -4.59 -7.72 1.20
N ILE A 22 -3.28 -7.50 1.24
CA ILE A 22 -2.59 -7.08 2.46
C ILE A 22 -3.12 -5.73 2.93
N LEU A 23 -3.23 -4.77 2.02
CA LEU A 23 -3.70 -3.43 2.36
C LEU A 23 -5.17 -3.44 2.78
N MET A 24 -6.00 -4.26 2.13
CA MET A 24 -7.41 -4.38 2.50
C MET A 24 -7.58 -4.95 3.91
N GLN A 25 -6.74 -5.89 4.30
CA GLN A 25 -6.77 -6.45 5.66
C GLN A 25 -6.44 -5.41 6.71
N LYS A 26 -5.71 -4.37 6.33
CA LYS A 26 -5.38 -3.26 7.25
C LYS A 26 -6.48 -2.22 7.34
N GLY A 27 -7.56 -2.37 6.58
CA GLY A 27 -8.68 -1.44 6.61
C GLY A 27 -8.80 -0.54 5.39
N MET A 28 -8.00 -0.75 4.36
CA MET A 28 -8.06 0.04 3.13
C MET A 28 -9.03 -0.62 2.13
N HIS A 29 -10.31 -0.57 2.46
CA HIS A 29 -11.33 -1.29 1.71
C HIS A 29 -11.58 -0.77 0.29
N CYS A 30 -11.22 0.46 0.00
CA CYS A 30 -11.45 1.07 -1.31
C CYS A 30 -10.16 1.20 -2.12
N ILE A 31 -9.29 0.20 -2.01
CA ILE A 31 -7.97 0.25 -2.64
C ILE A 31 -8.05 0.49 -4.16
N GLY A 32 -9.04 -0.08 -4.82
CA GLY A 32 -9.24 0.12 -6.25
C GLY A 32 -9.59 1.56 -6.61
N CYS A 33 -10.39 2.22 -5.77
CA CYS A 33 -10.73 3.63 -5.96
C CYS A 33 -9.51 4.53 -5.74
N MET A 34 -8.68 4.19 -4.77
CA MET A 34 -7.47 4.94 -4.49
C MET A 34 -6.48 4.85 -5.63
N ALA A 35 -6.33 3.67 -6.23
CA ALA A 35 -5.49 3.49 -7.40
C ALA A 35 -5.98 4.34 -8.58
N ALA A 36 -7.30 4.39 -8.77
CA ALA A 36 -7.91 5.17 -9.85
C ALA A 36 -7.72 6.68 -9.66
N SER A 37 -7.61 7.15 -8.42
CA SER A 37 -7.43 8.57 -8.13
C SER A 37 -5.97 9.05 -8.27
N GLY A 38 -5.04 8.12 -8.45
CA GLY A 38 -3.63 8.46 -8.62
C GLY A 38 -2.92 8.88 -7.34
N GLU A 39 -3.42 8.46 -6.19
CA GLU A 39 -2.81 8.80 -4.91
C GLU A 39 -1.61 7.92 -4.60
N SER A 40 -0.66 8.48 -3.84
CA SER A 40 0.41 7.68 -3.25
C SER A 40 -0.13 6.86 -2.08
N LEU A 41 0.61 5.84 -1.67
CA LEU A 41 0.22 5.03 -0.51
C LEU A 41 0.03 5.89 0.72
N GLU A 42 0.96 6.81 0.98
CA GLU A 42 0.90 7.71 2.11
C GLU A 42 -0.36 8.57 2.09
N GLN A 43 -0.64 9.20 0.95
CA GLN A 43 -1.82 10.04 0.80
C GLN A 43 -3.11 9.26 1.02
N ALA A 44 -3.21 8.08 0.44
CA ALA A 44 -4.38 7.22 0.57
C ALA A 44 -4.60 6.81 2.02
N MET A 45 -3.54 6.44 2.71
CA MET A 45 -3.65 6.04 4.11
C MET A 45 -4.08 7.18 5.01
N TYR A 46 -3.56 8.40 4.77
CA TYR A 46 -3.96 9.56 5.57
C TYR A 46 -5.43 9.91 5.39
N VAL A 47 -5.94 9.78 4.17
CA VAL A 47 -7.37 10.00 3.90
C VAL A 47 -8.24 9.04 4.72
N HIS A 48 -7.75 7.83 4.97
CA HIS A 48 -8.46 6.83 5.77
C HIS A 48 -8.20 6.94 7.28
N GLY A 49 -7.47 7.96 7.72
CA GLY A 49 -7.25 8.21 9.13
C GLY A 49 -6.08 7.45 9.74
N PHE A 50 -5.23 6.85 8.92
CA PHE A 50 -4.03 6.18 9.42
C PHE A 50 -2.97 7.20 9.84
N THR A 51 -2.14 6.81 10.80
CA THR A 51 -1.05 7.64 11.29
C THR A 51 0.22 7.41 10.44
N PRO A 52 1.23 8.32 10.54
CA PRO A 52 2.51 8.06 9.87
C PRO A 52 3.15 6.72 10.29
N GLU A 53 2.98 6.32 11.55
CA GLU A 53 3.49 5.03 12.03
C GLU A 53 2.79 3.87 11.34
N ASP A 54 1.49 3.99 11.10
CA ASP A 54 0.72 2.98 10.39
C ASP A 54 1.22 2.84 8.95
N VAL A 55 1.56 3.95 8.31
CA VAL A 55 2.13 3.95 6.97
C VAL A 55 3.45 3.19 6.94
N ASP A 56 4.33 3.49 7.88
CA ASP A 56 5.63 2.83 7.98
C ASP A 56 5.46 1.32 8.20
N THR A 57 4.53 0.92 9.05
CA THR A 57 4.24 -0.49 9.31
C THR A 57 3.72 -1.18 8.05
N ALA A 58 2.81 -0.53 7.31
CA ALA A 58 2.28 -1.08 6.09
C ALA A 58 3.37 -1.28 5.03
N VAL A 59 4.24 -0.29 4.87
CA VAL A 59 5.35 -0.38 3.93
C VAL A 59 6.27 -1.54 4.32
N ALA A 60 6.60 -1.66 5.60
CA ALA A 60 7.47 -2.73 6.08
C ALA A 60 6.85 -4.11 5.83
N GLU A 61 5.56 -4.28 6.09
CA GLU A 61 4.89 -5.56 5.88
C GLU A 61 4.82 -5.93 4.40
N VAL A 62 4.55 -4.99 3.52
CA VAL A 62 4.53 -5.25 2.10
C VAL A 62 5.92 -5.63 1.60
N ASN A 63 6.94 -4.92 2.06
CA ASN A 63 8.32 -5.22 1.66
C ASN A 63 8.78 -6.58 2.17
N GLU A 64 8.35 -6.98 3.36
CA GLU A 64 8.61 -8.31 3.91
C GLU A 64 7.97 -9.39 3.02
N PHE A 65 6.73 -9.17 2.61
CA PHE A 65 6.02 -10.06 1.71
C PHE A 65 6.75 -10.20 0.38
N LEU A 66 7.17 -9.08 -0.22
CA LEU A 66 7.89 -9.09 -1.49
C LEU A 66 9.24 -9.78 -1.38
N ALA A 67 9.95 -9.56 -0.29
CA ALA A 67 11.24 -10.22 -0.03
C ALA A 67 11.08 -11.73 0.11
N ALA A 68 10.01 -12.18 0.73
CA ALA A 68 9.74 -13.60 0.93
C ALA A 68 9.44 -14.32 -0.39
N LYS A 69 8.96 -13.60 -1.40
CA LYS A 69 8.65 -14.15 -2.73
C LYS A 69 9.86 -14.15 -3.67
N ALA A 70 10.85 -13.37 -3.36
CA ALA A 70 12.02 -13.19 -4.23
C ALA A 70 12.92 -14.44 -4.28
#